data_6eea32120fcc3bd7bdafb1a46adc3aa0
#
_entry.id   6eea32120fcc3bd7bdafb1a46adc3aa0
#
_cell.length_a   1.000
_cell.length_b   1.000
_cell.length_c   1.000
_cell.angle_alpha   90.00
_cell.angle_beta   90.00
_cell.angle_gamma   90.00
#
_symmetry.space_group_name_H-M   'P 1'
#
loop_
_entity.id
_entity.type
_entity.pdbx_description
1 polymer ?
#
loop_
_entity_poly.entity_id
_entity_poly.type
_entity_poly.pdbx_seq_one_letter_code
_entity_poly.pdbx_strand_id
1 'polypeptide(L)'
;ETAMRMHNAVSGANEADFHYTNVNPKRDFGAVTVADIRLVEEGDDCPVCESGHLHIGRGIEAGQIFALGTKYSEAMGATFLDETGKSQPMQMGCYGIGVGRTMAAAIEQNHDESGIIWPRAIAPYEVVVVVVNAKVDEQLAYAEEVYEELRAAGLDVLLDDRRERAGVKFNDCDLIGYPVRIAIGPKTIESGSIEVKVRKTGELVNFARDTYLKGVQDMLTTL
;
A
#
# COMPACT_ATOMS: atom_id res chain seq x y z
N GLU A 1 27.66 -24.49 -12.36
CA GLU A 1 27.71 -25.48 -13.46
C GLU A 1 27.86 -24.82 -14.82
N THR A 2 27.06 -23.76 -15.14
CA THR A 2 27.06 -23.09 -16.44
C THR A 2 28.46 -22.58 -16.83
N ALA A 3 29.19 -21.98 -15.90
CA ALA A 3 30.55 -21.49 -16.14
C ALA A 3 31.52 -22.58 -16.61
N MET A 4 31.36 -23.83 -16.15
CA MET A 4 32.20 -24.95 -16.57
C MET A 4 31.99 -25.42 -18.01
N ARG A 5 30.92 -24.95 -18.65
CA ARG A 5 30.59 -25.26 -20.05
C ARG A 5 31.02 -24.15 -21.03
N MET A 6 31.53 -23.03 -20.51
CA MET A 6 31.95 -21.90 -21.33
C MET A 6 33.25 -22.22 -22.08
N HIS A 7 33.41 -21.63 -23.24
CA HIS A 7 34.60 -21.66 -24.06
C HIS A 7 34.98 -20.25 -24.47
N ASN A 8 36.28 -19.97 -24.52
CA ASN A 8 36.83 -18.68 -24.95
C ASN A 8 36.23 -17.50 -24.14
N ALA A 9 35.96 -17.72 -22.87
CA ALA A 9 35.39 -16.73 -21.98
C ALA A 9 36.39 -15.61 -21.65
N VAL A 10 35.89 -14.53 -21.09
CA VAL A 10 36.69 -13.45 -20.49
C VAL A 10 36.53 -13.54 -18.98
N SER A 11 37.64 -13.43 -18.25
CA SER A 11 37.66 -13.40 -16.79
C SER A 11 38.55 -12.27 -16.29
N GLY A 12 38.30 -11.77 -15.08
CA GLY A 12 39.20 -10.83 -14.44
C GLY A 12 40.59 -11.42 -14.26
N ALA A 13 41.64 -10.62 -14.46
CA ALA A 13 43.00 -11.00 -14.20
C ALA A 13 43.41 -10.71 -12.75
N ASN A 14 44.62 -11.18 -12.35
CA ASN A 14 45.20 -10.91 -11.05
C ASN A 14 45.88 -9.53 -10.95
N GLU A 15 45.74 -8.70 -11.98
CA GLU A 15 46.25 -7.35 -12.08
C GLU A 15 45.08 -6.38 -12.32
N ALA A 16 45.09 -5.22 -11.64
CA ALA A 16 44.03 -4.23 -11.78
C ALA A 16 43.88 -3.76 -13.22
N ASP A 17 42.64 -3.61 -13.71
CA ASP A 17 42.26 -3.17 -15.04
C ASP A 17 42.64 -4.14 -16.20
N PHE A 18 43.11 -5.36 -15.87
CA PHE A 18 43.37 -6.39 -16.87
C PHE A 18 42.37 -7.53 -16.82
N HIS A 19 42.19 -8.18 -18.00
CA HIS A 19 41.32 -9.34 -18.15
C HIS A 19 42.05 -10.44 -18.95
N TYR A 20 41.82 -11.69 -18.55
CA TYR A 20 42.19 -12.84 -19.37
C TYR A 20 41.15 -13.05 -20.45
N THR A 21 41.57 -13.28 -21.68
CA THR A 21 40.72 -13.71 -22.80
C THR A 21 41.01 -15.18 -23.12
N ASN A 22 40.09 -15.81 -23.88
CA ASN A 22 40.23 -17.23 -24.25
C ASN A 22 40.32 -18.17 -23.05
N VAL A 23 39.61 -17.86 -21.97
CA VAL A 23 39.54 -18.71 -20.81
C VAL A 23 38.63 -19.91 -21.05
N ASN A 24 39.18 -21.09 -20.80
CA ASN A 24 38.44 -22.36 -20.92
C ASN A 24 38.51 -23.07 -19.57
N PRO A 25 37.45 -23.08 -18.76
CA PRO A 25 37.45 -23.56 -17.38
C PRO A 25 38.07 -24.94 -17.19
N LYS A 26 37.76 -25.87 -18.07
CA LYS A 26 38.32 -27.24 -18.01
C LYS A 26 39.82 -27.32 -18.23
N ARG A 27 40.40 -26.34 -18.94
CA ARG A 27 41.85 -26.25 -19.22
C ARG A 27 42.57 -25.43 -18.16
N ASP A 28 41.96 -24.31 -17.77
CA ASP A 28 42.67 -23.23 -17.06
C ASP A 28 42.38 -23.23 -15.54
N PHE A 29 41.33 -23.89 -15.09
CA PHE A 29 41.04 -24.02 -13.68
C PHE A 29 41.46 -25.39 -13.17
N GLY A 30 42.02 -25.43 -11.97
CA GLY A 30 42.32 -26.66 -11.26
C GLY A 30 41.07 -27.33 -10.71
N ALA A 31 41.21 -28.09 -9.64
CA ALA A 31 40.06 -28.66 -8.96
C ALA A 31 39.18 -27.56 -8.36
N VAL A 32 37.94 -27.51 -8.79
CA VAL A 32 36.94 -26.53 -8.34
C VAL A 32 35.66 -27.27 -7.86
N THR A 33 35.04 -26.73 -6.83
CA THR A 33 33.71 -27.18 -6.43
C THR A 33 32.69 -26.60 -7.42
N VAL A 34 31.90 -27.49 -8.01
CA VAL A 34 30.87 -27.13 -8.99
C VAL A 34 29.51 -27.26 -8.33
N ALA A 35 28.73 -26.19 -8.38
CA ALA A 35 27.35 -26.16 -7.89
C ALA A 35 26.49 -25.30 -8.83
N ASP A 36 25.19 -25.47 -8.76
CA ASP A 36 24.25 -24.53 -9.39
C ASP A 36 24.06 -23.32 -8.45
N ILE A 37 24.61 -22.18 -8.85
CA ILE A 37 24.52 -20.91 -8.13
C ILE A 37 23.91 -19.80 -9.00
N ARG A 38 23.23 -20.17 -10.08
CA ARG A 38 22.50 -19.21 -10.91
C ARG A 38 21.33 -18.59 -10.15
N LEU A 39 20.86 -17.46 -10.63
CA LEU A 39 19.60 -16.91 -10.14
C LEU A 39 18.45 -17.83 -10.56
N VAL A 40 17.43 -17.89 -9.71
CA VAL A 40 16.20 -18.65 -9.99
C VAL A 40 15.44 -18.02 -11.17
N GLU A 41 14.76 -18.86 -11.92
CA GLU A 41 13.92 -18.49 -13.05
C GLU A 41 12.48 -18.96 -12.82
N GLU A 42 11.54 -18.35 -13.55
CA GLU A 42 10.14 -18.76 -13.54
C GLU A 42 10.01 -20.24 -13.91
N GLY A 43 9.31 -21.00 -13.07
CA GLY A 43 9.08 -22.41 -13.29
C GLY A 43 10.18 -23.36 -12.80
N ASP A 44 11.25 -22.85 -12.17
CA ASP A 44 12.24 -23.69 -11.51
C ASP A 44 11.61 -24.52 -10.41
N ASP A 45 12.19 -25.69 -10.15
CA ASP A 45 11.74 -26.59 -9.08
C ASP A 45 11.92 -25.94 -7.70
N CYS A 46 10.95 -26.13 -6.82
CA CYS A 46 11.03 -25.64 -5.46
C CYS A 46 12.12 -26.39 -4.67
N PRO A 47 13.07 -25.67 -4.04
CA PRO A 47 14.14 -26.33 -3.28
C PRO A 47 13.66 -26.96 -1.94
N VAL A 48 12.39 -26.73 -1.57
CA VAL A 48 11.83 -27.17 -0.29
C VAL A 48 10.84 -28.33 -0.47
N CYS A 49 10.11 -28.37 -1.59
CA CYS A 49 9.17 -29.45 -1.87
C CYS A 49 9.43 -30.06 -3.26
N GLU A 50 9.24 -31.37 -3.40
CA GLU A 50 9.60 -32.13 -4.61
C GLU A 50 8.66 -31.90 -5.82
N SER A 51 7.51 -31.27 -5.62
CA SER A 51 6.45 -31.15 -6.63
C SER A 51 6.03 -29.72 -6.97
N GLY A 52 6.55 -28.72 -6.29
CA GLY A 52 6.22 -27.32 -6.53
C GLY A 52 7.19 -26.66 -7.49
N HIS A 53 6.72 -25.63 -8.20
CA HIS A 53 7.53 -24.79 -9.04
C HIS A 53 7.56 -23.36 -8.48
N LEU A 54 8.64 -22.63 -8.76
CA LEU A 54 8.81 -21.23 -8.36
C LEU A 54 8.03 -20.32 -9.31
N HIS A 55 7.35 -19.33 -8.73
CA HIS A 55 6.73 -18.24 -9.47
C HIS A 55 7.42 -16.92 -9.09
N ILE A 56 7.78 -16.14 -10.10
CA ILE A 56 8.45 -14.87 -9.92
C ILE A 56 7.42 -13.74 -10.02
N GLY A 57 7.20 -13.04 -8.91
CA GLY A 57 6.33 -11.86 -8.85
C GLY A 57 7.12 -10.59 -8.59
N ARG A 58 6.59 -9.46 -9.07
CA ARG A 58 7.09 -8.14 -8.67
C ARG A 58 6.33 -7.69 -7.43
N GLY A 59 7.08 -7.22 -6.43
CA GLY A 59 6.52 -6.65 -5.21
C GLY A 59 7.00 -5.22 -4.99
N ILE A 60 6.24 -4.46 -4.22
CA ILE A 60 6.65 -3.13 -3.74
C ILE A 60 7.10 -3.29 -2.29
N GLU A 61 8.32 -2.84 -2.00
CA GLU A 61 8.86 -2.85 -0.64
C GLU A 61 8.17 -1.76 0.19
N ALA A 62 7.27 -2.16 1.09
CA ALA A 62 6.57 -1.24 2.00
C ALA A 62 7.42 -0.85 3.20
N GLY A 63 8.28 -1.75 3.70
CA GLY A 63 9.17 -1.52 4.83
C GLY A 63 10.36 -2.47 4.82
N GLN A 64 11.33 -2.19 5.69
CA GLN A 64 12.57 -2.95 5.80
C GLN A 64 13.04 -3.07 7.24
N ILE A 65 13.79 -4.14 7.50
CA ILE A 65 14.46 -4.39 8.76
C ILE A 65 15.90 -4.77 8.47
N PHE A 66 16.85 -4.07 9.12
CA PHE A 66 18.28 -4.39 9.01
C PHE A 66 18.84 -4.76 10.38
N ALA A 67 19.52 -5.89 10.48
CA ALA A 67 20.37 -6.23 11.60
C ALA A 67 21.75 -5.59 11.39
N LEU A 68 22.07 -4.55 12.15
CA LEU A 68 23.32 -3.80 12.02
C LEU A 68 24.44 -4.37 12.90
N GLY A 69 24.10 -5.22 13.88
CA GLY A 69 25.04 -5.77 14.84
C GLY A 69 25.74 -4.66 15.62
N THR A 70 27.06 -4.76 15.78
CA THR A 70 27.89 -3.79 16.51
C THR A 70 28.64 -2.82 15.62
N LYS A 71 28.41 -2.86 14.30
CA LYS A 71 29.18 -2.07 13.31
C LYS A 71 29.28 -0.58 13.64
N TYR A 72 28.18 0.01 14.10
CA TYR A 72 28.14 1.44 14.42
C TYR A 72 28.39 1.69 15.91
N SER A 73 27.88 0.84 16.78
CA SER A 73 28.02 1.00 18.23
C SER A 73 29.48 0.90 18.69
N GLU A 74 30.25 0.00 18.13
CA GLU A 74 31.70 -0.07 18.40
C GLU A 74 32.41 1.21 17.97
N ALA A 75 32.17 1.69 16.74
CA ALA A 75 32.82 2.92 16.24
C ALA A 75 32.44 4.17 17.04
N MET A 76 31.21 4.20 17.61
CA MET A 76 30.71 5.32 18.42
C MET A 76 31.02 5.18 19.92
N GLY A 77 31.58 4.04 20.36
CA GLY A 77 31.73 3.73 21.78
C GLY A 77 30.42 3.59 22.55
N ALA A 78 29.30 3.24 21.85
CA ALA A 78 28.00 3.03 22.47
C ALA A 78 27.96 1.66 23.15
N THR A 79 28.14 1.64 24.47
CA THR A 79 28.23 0.43 25.29
C THR A 79 27.21 0.43 26.42
N PHE A 80 26.93 -0.75 26.95
CA PHE A 80 26.17 -0.95 28.19
C PHE A 80 26.92 -1.92 29.11
N LEU A 81 26.59 -1.95 30.38
CA LEU A 81 27.10 -2.93 31.31
C LEU A 81 26.15 -4.14 31.34
N ASP A 82 26.68 -5.32 31.11
CA ASP A 82 25.92 -6.56 31.23
C ASP A 82 25.70 -6.92 32.71
N GLU A 83 24.95 -7.99 32.97
CA GLU A 83 24.61 -8.45 34.33
C GLU A 83 25.83 -8.75 35.21
N THR A 84 26.99 -8.98 34.60
CA THR A 84 28.28 -9.21 35.30
C THR A 84 29.06 -7.93 35.51
N GLY A 85 28.58 -6.76 35.06
CA GLY A 85 29.23 -5.47 35.10
C GLY A 85 30.30 -5.26 34.02
N LYS A 86 30.34 -6.14 33.02
CA LYS A 86 31.25 -6.03 31.86
C LYS A 86 30.68 -5.13 30.79
N SER A 87 31.49 -4.20 30.28
CA SER A 87 31.11 -3.35 29.16
C SER A 87 30.97 -4.15 27.87
N GLN A 88 29.81 -4.03 27.21
CA GLN A 88 29.45 -4.68 25.94
C GLN A 88 29.02 -3.64 24.93
N PRO A 89 29.35 -3.76 23.62
CA PRO A 89 28.81 -2.90 22.60
C PRO A 89 27.30 -3.20 22.39
N MET A 90 26.52 -2.15 22.16
CA MET A 90 25.08 -2.28 21.89
C MET A 90 24.85 -2.98 20.56
N GLN A 91 23.94 -3.95 20.53
CA GLN A 91 23.42 -4.51 19.29
C GLN A 91 22.40 -3.55 18.69
N MET A 92 22.56 -3.26 17.41
CA MET A 92 21.73 -2.28 16.71
C MET A 92 20.88 -2.92 15.62
N GLY A 93 19.69 -2.38 15.41
CA GLY A 93 18.83 -2.65 14.29
C GLY A 93 18.36 -1.33 13.68
N CYS A 94 17.94 -1.40 12.42
CA CYS A 94 17.29 -0.28 11.73
C CYS A 94 15.95 -0.76 11.16
N TYR A 95 14.92 0.03 11.36
CA TYR A 95 13.55 -0.30 10.96
C TYR A 95 12.98 0.87 10.18
N GLY A 96 12.43 0.60 9.00
CA GLY A 96 11.88 1.64 8.15
C GLY A 96 10.55 1.24 7.53
N ILE A 97 9.62 2.21 7.45
CA ILE A 97 8.38 2.10 6.67
C ILE A 97 8.30 3.29 5.72
N GLY A 98 8.15 2.99 4.44
CA GLY A 98 7.94 4.00 3.41
C GLY A 98 6.46 4.42 3.36
N VAL A 99 6.04 5.40 4.18
CA VAL A 99 4.62 5.81 4.29
C VAL A 99 4.02 6.13 2.92
N GLY A 100 4.67 7.02 2.14
CA GLY A 100 4.20 7.37 0.79
C GLY A 100 4.22 6.19 -0.18
N ARG A 101 5.22 5.31 -0.08
CA ARG A 101 5.29 4.09 -0.90
C ARG A 101 4.19 3.10 -0.54
N THR A 102 3.89 2.93 0.74
CA THR A 102 2.78 2.06 1.21
C THR A 102 1.44 2.59 0.72
N MET A 103 1.22 3.90 0.79
CA MET A 103 0.02 4.55 0.25
C MET A 103 -0.10 4.32 -1.26
N ALA A 104 0.97 4.54 -2.03
CA ALA A 104 0.98 4.31 -3.47
C ALA A 104 0.70 2.84 -3.83
N ALA A 105 1.27 1.90 -3.09
CA ALA A 105 1.02 0.47 -3.26
C ALA A 105 -0.45 0.12 -2.97
N ALA A 106 -1.04 0.71 -1.92
CA ALA A 106 -2.46 0.51 -1.60
C ALA A 106 -3.37 1.04 -2.71
N ILE A 107 -3.07 2.21 -3.29
CA ILE A 107 -3.81 2.77 -4.44
C ILE A 107 -3.69 1.84 -5.65
N GLU A 108 -2.48 1.38 -5.97
CA GLU A 108 -2.25 0.51 -7.14
C GLU A 108 -2.99 -0.83 -7.03
N GLN A 109 -3.21 -1.32 -5.82
CA GLN A 109 -3.94 -2.56 -5.56
C GLN A 109 -5.46 -2.37 -5.41
N ASN A 110 -5.91 -1.14 -5.16
CA ASN A 110 -7.30 -0.83 -4.85
C ASN A 110 -7.79 0.36 -5.69
N HIS A 111 -8.05 0.13 -6.96
CA HIS A 111 -8.61 1.11 -7.88
C HIS A 111 -9.45 0.43 -8.97
N ASP A 112 -10.23 1.23 -9.68
CA ASP A 112 -10.91 0.89 -10.92
C ASP A 112 -10.73 2.00 -11.97
N GLU A 113 -11.44 1.93 -13.08
CA GLU A 113 -11.38 2.94 -14.14
C GLU A 113 -11.88 4.33 -13.72
N SER A 114 -12.66 4.40 -12.64
CA SER A 114 -13.22 5.65 -12.09
C SER A 114 -12.29 6.33 -11.08
N GLY A 115 -11.34 5.61 -10.50
CA GLY A 115 -10.40 6.16 -9.53
C GLY A 115 -10.06 5.21 -8.38
N ILE A 116 -9.64 5.77 -7.27
CA ILE A 116 -9.17 5.04 -6.09
C ILE A 116 -10.34 4.35 -5.36
N ILE A 117 -10.06 3.21 -4.76
CA ILE A 117 -10.95 2.50 -3.82
C ILE A 117 -10.20 2.35 -2.51
N TRP A 118 -10.25 3.36 -1.66
CA TRP A 118 -9.49 3.32 -0.41
C TRP A 118 -9.96 2.20 0.53
N PRO A 119 -9.02 1.40 1.08
CA PRO A 119 -9.31 0.69 2.33
C PRO A 119 -9.67 1.69 3.43
N ARG A 120 -10.73 1.43 4.18
CA ARG A 120 -11.25 2.35 5.21
C ARG A 120 -10.16 2.86 6.16
N ALA A 121 -9.25 1.98 6.58
CA ALA A 121 -8.21 2.30 7.56
C ALA A 121 -7.22 3.41 7.13
N ILE A 122 -7.11 3.69 5.84
CA ILE A 122 -6.17 4.70 5.28
C ILE A 122 -6.88 5.69 4.35
N ALA A 123 -8.20 5.67 4.31
CA ALA A 123 -8.99 6.63 3.56
C ALA A 123 -8.79 8.05 4.13
N PRO A 124 -8.67 9.09 3.27
CA PRO A 124 -8.52 10.48 3.74
C PRO A 124 -9.73 10.96 4.54
N TYR A 125 -10.92 10.48 4.21
CA TYR A 125 -12.16 10.61 4.94
C TYR A 125 -12.99 9.34 4.73
N GLU A 126 -13.74 8.91 5.74
CA GLU A 126 -14.60 7.72 5.65
C GLU A 126 -15.86 7.99 4.83
N VAL A 127 -16.40 9.21 4.96
CA VAL A 127 -17.65 9.64 4.34
C VAL A 127 -17.49 11.00 3.67
N VAL A 128 -18.06 11.15 2.49
CA VAL A 128 -18.26 12.46 1.87
C VAL A 128 -19.76 12.75 1.77
N VAL A 129 -20.20 13.91 2.27
CA VAL A 129 -21.55 14.44 2.10
C VAL A 129 -21.54 15.44 0.95
N VAL A 130 -22.29 15.16 -0.11
CA VAL A 130 -22.34 15.99 -1.32
C VAL A 130 -23.66 16.75 -1.38
N VAL A 131 -23.57 18.06 -1.37
CA VAL A 131 -24.71 18.95 -1.67
C VAL A 131 -24.93 18.99 -3.18
N VAL A 132 -26.00 18.40 -3.69
CA VAL A 132 -26.27 18.29 -5.13
C VAL A 132 -26.38 19.68 -5.77
N ASN A 133 -27.02 20.63 -5.10
CA ASN A 133 -27.09 22.04 -5.52
C ASN A 133 -26.89 22.98 -4.33
N ALA A 134 -25.65 23.42 -4.14
CA ALA A 134 -25.27 24.33 -3.07
C ALA A 134 -25.84 25.77 -3.20
N LYS A 135 -26.63 26.07 -4.24
CA LYS A 135 -27.37 27.34 -4.37
C LYS A 135 -28.76 27.28 -3.74
N VAL A 136 -29.20 26.09 -3.32
CA VAL A 136 -30.47 25.87 -2.63
C VAL A 136 -30.18 25.75 -1.15
N ASP A 137 -30.52 26.78 -0.40
CA ASP A 137 -30.22 26.90 1.04
C ASP A 137 -30.74 25.71 1.86
N GLU A 138 -31.91 25.18 1.50
CA GLU A 138 -32.50 24.02 2.16
C GLU A 138 -31.66 22.73 2.00
N GLN A 139 -31.08 22.50 0.81
CA GLN A 139 -30.16 21.36 0.58
C GLN A 139 -28.87 21.55 1.34
N LEU A 140 -28.34 22.78 1.38
CA LEU A 140 -27.12 23.07 2.12
C LEU A 140 -27.32 22.86 3.62
N ALA A 141 -28.36 23.46 4.21
CA ALA A 141 -28.68 23.30 5.63
C ALA A 141 -28.88 21.83 6.04
N TYR A 142 -29.61 21.07 5.23
CA TYR A 142 -29.82 19.64 5.49
C TYR A 142 -28.50 18.85 5.42
N ALA A 143 -27.62 19.18 4.48
CA ALA A 143 -26.34 18.52 4.34
C ALA A 143 -25.40 18.86 5.51
N GLU A 144 -25.44 20.11 6.00
CA GLU A 144 -24.69 20.53 7.19
C GLU A 144 -25.18 19.79 8.44
N GLU A 145 -26.48 19.60 8.62
CA GLU A 145 -27.01 18.77 9.72
C GLU A 145 -26.50 17.33 9.64
N VAL A 146 -26.59 16.69 8.47
CA VAL A 146 -26.09 15.32 8.24
C VAL A 146 -24.58 15.23 8.50
N TYR A 147 -23.81 16.21 8.05
CA TYR A 147 -22.39 16.29 8.26
C TYR A 147 -22.04 16.38 9.76
N GLU A 148 -22.71 17.25 10.51
CA GLU A 148 -22.44 17.41 11.95
C GLU A 148 -22.87 16.16 12.75
N GLU A 149 -23.96 15.50 12.39
CA GLU A 149 -24.37 14.24 13.03
C GLU A 149 -23.35 13.11 12.83
N LEU A 150 -22.84 12.95 11.61
CA LEU A 150 -21.83 11.94 11.30
C LEU A 150 -20.52 12.22 12.07
N ARG A 151 -20.11 13.49 12.14
CA ARG A 151 -18.95 13.90 12.92
C ARG A 151 -19.14 13.68 14.42
N ALA A 152 -20.31 14.01 14.93
CA ALA A 152 -20.64 13.76 16.35
C ALA A 152 -20.64 12.25 16.68
N ALA A 153 -20.91 11.40 15.68
CA ALA A 153 -20.81 9.95 15.81
C ALA A 153 -19.37 9.41 15.70
N GLY A 154 -18.36 10.29 15.56
CA GLY A 154 -16.95 9.94 15.52
C GLY A 154 -16.41 9.50 14.18
N LEU A 155 -17.11 9.82 13.08
CA LEU A 155 -16.67 9.52 11.72
C LEU A 155 -15.84 10.67 11.13
N ASP A 156 -14.86 10.33 10.29
CA ASP A 156 -14.12 11.30 9.48
C ASP A 156 -14.93 11.65 8.24
N VAL A 157 -15.48 12.88 8.21
CA VAL A 157 -16.43 13.32 7.19
C VAL A 157 -15.95 14.56 6.47
N LEU A 158 -16.13 14.59 5.16
CA LEU A 158 -15.96 15.78 4.31
C LEU A 158 -17.33 16.26 3.82
N LEU A 159 -17.57 17.58 3.83
CA LEU A 159 -18.71 18.21 3.19
C LEU A 159 -18.28 18.85 1.86
N ASP A 160 -18.88 18.42 0.75
CA ASP A 160 -18.71 19.05 -0.56
C ASP A 160 -19.85 20.02 -0.85
N ASP A 161 -19.68 21.24 -0.39
CA ASP A 161 -20.56 22.40 -0.57
C ASP A 161 -20.19 23.27 -1.78
N ARG A 162 -19.24 22.85 -2.62
CA ARG A 162 -18.81 23.61 -3.81
C ARG A 162 -19.98 23.91 -4.73
N ARG A 163 -19.93 25.09 -5.37
CA ARG A 163 -20.94 25.50 -6.36
C ARG A 163 -20.73 24.92 -7.75
N GLU A 164 -20.39 23.61 -7.78
CA GLU A 164 -20.16 22.82 -8.99
C GLU A 164 -21.38 21.98 -9.36
N ARG A 165 -21.39 21.45 -10.59
CA ARG A 165 -22.44 20.52 -11.04
C ARG A 165 -22.33 19.20 -10.28
N ALA A 166 -23.45 18.60 -9.95
CA ALA A 166 -23.49 17.31 -9.21
C ALA A 166 -22.63 16.21 -9.87
N GLY A 167 -22.67 16.10 -11.20
CA GLY A 167 -21.85 15.13 -11.94
C GLY A 167 -20.34 15.32 -11.75
N VAL A 168 -19.85 16.59 -11.67
CA VAL A 168 -18.44 16.88 -11.36
C VAL A 168 -18.09 16.40 -9.96
N LYS A 169 -18.91 16.76 -8.96
CA LYS A 169 -18.70 16.35 -7.58
C LYS A 169 -18.71 14.82 -7.43
N PHE A 170 -19.62 14.13 -8.10
CA PHE A 170 -19.70 12.68 -8.06
C PHE A 170 -18.48 12.02 -8.70
N ASN A 171 -18.02 12.54 -9.83
CA ASN A 171 -16.78 12.06 -10.46
C ASN A 171 -15.56 12.31 -9.58
N ASP A 172 -15.47 13.47 -8.94
CA ASP A 172 -14.39 13.77 -7.99
C ASP A 172 -14.42 12.81 -6.79
N CYS A 173 -15.62 12.50 -6.26
CA CYS A 173 -15.75 11.54 -5.18
C CYS A 173 -15.28 10.14 -5.57
N ASP A 174 -15.64 9.68 -6.76
CA ASP A 174 -15.23 8.38 -7.27
C ASP A 174 -13.72 8.36 -7.60
N LEU A 175 -13.16 9.46 -8.15
CA LEU A 175 -11.73 9.61 -8.44
C LEU A 175 -10.89 9.61 -7.15
N ILE A 176 -11.28 10.40 -6.15
CA ILE A 176 -10.59 10.47 -4.86
C ILE A 176 -10.79 9.15 -4.08
N GLY A 177 -11.96 8.53 -4.20
CA GLY A 177 -12.23 7.20 -3.68
C GLY A 177 -12.73 7.15 -2.25
N TYR A 178 -13.54 8.10 -1.80
CA TYR A 178 -14.14 8.06 -0.47
C TYR A 178 -14.98 6.77 -0.29
N PRO A 179 -14.78 6.00 0.79
CA PRO A 179 -15.48 4.72 1.01
C PRO A 179 -17.00 4.82 0.89
N VAL A 180 -17.58 5.89 1.45
CA VAL A 180 -19.02 6.14 1.42
C VAL A 180 -19.31 7.57 0.94
N ARG A 181 -20.24 7.70 -0.01
CA ARG A 181 -20.79 8.98 -0.46
C ARG A 181 -22.25 9.10 -0.09
N ILE A 182 -22.63 10.19 0.53
CA ILE A 182 -24.00 10.60 0.81
C ILE A 182 -24.38 11.75 -0.12
N ALA A 183 -25.51 11.66 -0.82
CA ALA A 183 -25.97 12.72 -1.71
C ALA A 183 -27.24 13.38 -1.16
N ILE A 184 -27.16 14.69 -0.92
CA ILE A 184 -28.28 15.51 -0.47
C ILE A 184 -28.78 16.35 -1.65
N GLY A 185 -29.95 16.02 -2.14
CA GLY A 185 -30.56 16.63 -3.30
C GLY A 185 -32.08 16.85 -3.15
N PRO A 186 -32.80 17.27 -4.23
CA PRO A 186 -34.21 17.53 -4.17
C PRO A 186 -35.02 16.34 -3.64
N LYS A 187 -34.69 15.13 -4.07
CA LYS A 187 -35.37 13.91 -3.60
C LYS A 187 -35.25 13.70 -2.11
N THR A 188 -34.09 14.01 -1.54
CA THR A 188 -33.87 13.90 -0.08
C THR A 188 -34.74 14.87 0.67
N ILE A 189 -34.88 16.09 0.19
CA ILE A 189 -35.73 17.12 0.80
C ILE A 189 -37.20 16.72 0.74
N GLU A 190 -37.68 16.23 -0.42
CA GLU A 190 -39.06 15.87 -0.65
C GLU A 190 -39.49 14.61 0.14
N SER A 191 -38.61 13.60 0.19
CA SER A 191 -39.01 12.28 0.74
C SER A 191 -38.38 11.97 2.12
N GLY A 192 -37.42 12.77 2.58
CA GLY A 192 -36.62 12.47 3.77
C GLY A 192 -35.71 11.26 3.60
N SER A 193 -35.54 10.76 2.37
CA SER A 193 -34.72 9.60 2.06
C SER A 193 -33.29 10.01 1.67
N ILE A 194 -32.32 9.49 2.35
CA ILE A 194 -30.88 9.79 2.17
C ILE A 194 -30.25 8.70 1.30
N GLU A 195 -29.74 9.09 0.13
CA GLU A 195 -29.01 8.20 -0.77
C GLU A 195 -27.55 8.02 -0.31
N VAL A 196 -27.14 6.80 -0.14
CA VAL A 196 -25.79 6.39 0.25
C VAL A 196 -25.21 5.47 -0.81
N LYS A 197 -24.02 5.79 -1.32
CA LYS A 197 -23.25 4.96 -2.27
C LYS A 197 -22.02 4.40 -1.60
N VAL A 198 -21.80 3.09 -1.73
CA VAL A 198 -20.55 2.43 -1.35
C VAL A 198 -19.60 2.45 -2.55
N ARG A 199 -18.39 3.03 -2.39
CA ARG A 199 -17.42 3.17 -3.49
C ARG A 199 -16.95 1.83 -4.03
N LYS A 200 -16.63 0.89 -3.15
CA LYS A 200 -16.05 -0.42 -3.50
C LYS A 200 -16.99 -1.30 -4.33
N THR A 201 -18.26 -1.31 -3.99
CA THR A 201 -19.25 -2.19 -4.64
C THR A 201 -20.11 -1.47 -5.68
N GLY A 202 -20.13 -0.13 -5.64
CA GLY A 202 -21.05 0.68 -6.42
C GLY A 202 -22.50 0.63 -5.92
N GLU A 203 -22.76 -0.07 -4.82
CA GLU A 203 -24.10 -0.24 -4.26
C GLU A 203 -24.71 1.11 -3.84
N LEU A 204 -25.96 1.30 -4.20
CA LEU A 204 -26.77 2.45 -3.81
C LEU A 204 -27.87 1.99 -2.86
N VAL A 205 -27.89 2.56 -1.66
CA VAL A 205 -28.90 2.27 -0.65
C VAL A 205 -29.57 3.58 -0.23
N ASN A 206 -30.87 3.53 -0.02
CA ASN A 206 -31.63 4.66 0.49
C ASN A 206 -32.07 4.38 1.93
N PHE A 207 -31.72 5.28 2.84
CA PHE A 207 -32.10 5.19 4.25
C PHE A 207 -33.10 6.28 4.60
N ALA A 208 -34.05 5.96 5.49
CA ALA A 208 -34.85 6.99 6.15
C ALA A 208 -33.95 7.83 7.09
N ARG A 209 -34.35 9.09 7.33
CA ARG A 209 -33.61 10.07 8.13
C ARG A 209 -33.23 9.57 9.52
N ASP A 210 -34.07 8.79 10.14
CA ASP A 210 -33.89 8.24 11.50
C ASP A 210 -32.99 7.00 11.54
N THR A 211 -32.70 6.36 10.40
CA THR A 211 -31.93 5.10 10.34
C THR A 211 -30.61 5.23 9.57
N TYR A 212 -30.39 6.33 8.83
CA TYR A 212 -29.24 6.46 7.95
C TYR A 212 -27.90 6.39 8.69
N LEU A 213 -27.78 7.02 9.87
CA LEU A 213 -26.55 7.06 10.63
C LEU A 213 -26.08 5.66 11.00
N LYS A 214 -27.00 4.85 11.54
CA LYS A 214 -26.70 3.44 11.85
C LYS A 214 -26.37 2.65 10.57
N GLY A 215 -27.14 2.85 9.50
CA GLY A 215 -26.88 2.21 8.21
C GLY A 215 -25.48 2.50 7.67
N VAL A 216 -25.02 3.76 7.73
CA VAL A 216 -23.68 4.16 7.32
C VAL A 216 -22.61 3.52 8.21
N GLN A 217 -22.81 3.50 9.53
CA GLN A 217 -21.87 2.85 10.46
C GLN A 217 -21.75 1.34 10.20
N ASP A 218 -22.89 0.66 9.98
CA ASP A 218 -22.93 -0.77 9.67
C ASP A 218 -22.20 -1.07 8.34
N MET A 219 -22.41 -0.25 7.31
CA MET A 219 -21.68 -0.36 6.03
C MET A 219 -20.17 -0.18 6.20
N LEU A 220 -19.74 0.84 6.94
CA LEU A 220 -18.32 1.11 7.18
C LEU A 220 -17.63 -0.01 7.97
N THR A 221 -18.40 -0.80 8.74
CA THR A 221 -17.82 -1.93 9.50
C THR A 221 -17.48 -3.11 8.58
N THR A 222 -18.08 -3.18 7.39
CA THR A 222 -17.88 -4.27 6.41
C THR A 222 -16.85 -3.93 5.31
N LEU A 223 -16.34 -2.69 5.28
CA LEU A 223 -15.38 -2.17 4.30
C LEU A 223 -13.94 -2.23 4.81
#